data_6f2e83160541183dc985c94b4e8f9199
#
_entry.id   6f2e83160541183dc985c94b4e8f9199
#
_cell.length_a   1.000
_cell.length_b   1.000
_cell.length_c   1.000
_cell.angle_alpha   90.00
_cell.angle_beta   90.00
_cell.angle_gamma   90.00
#
_symmetry.space_group_name_H-M   'P 1'
#
loop_
_entity.id
_entity.type
_entity.pdbx_description
1 polymer ?
#
loop_
_entity_poly.entity_id
_entity_poly.type
_entity_poly.pdbx_seq_one_letter_code
_entity_poly.pdbx_strand_id
1 'polypeptide(L)'
;MKKLDVEDQYSSGRCWIYATCHFLRQEYYKKYQTDLLLSQEYLAFYDLLEKANCFINYIIDHISDSIDDRIFLMLLKHPIQDAGQWDYIVNILDKYGVVPQNYMMKNSQSKNTGDMIEVLSNMLRITACNIKKEYVLKNKKGDFNFIKKNEMSKIYSFLCAAMGEPPESIEIYVGSDAQQKEKMTPREFYHTFFPSERIKTMIPITSLSGLEMQADHAYEVEGLKNMVDGRGVRYLNLGRREFKRLILAQLQHNMPVWFGCDSRYGLSLIHI
;
A
#
# COMPACT_ATOMS: atom_id res chain seq x y z
N MET A 1 -8.93 -22.21 -11.02
CA MET A 1 -8.25 -21.73 -9.78
C MET A 1 -8.64 -22.64 -8.61
N LYS A 2 -7.71 -22.93 -7.70
CA LYS A 2 -8.05 -23.61 -6.43
C LYS A 2 -8.73 -22.59 -5.50
N LYS A 3 -9.76 -23.01 -4.77
CA LYS A 3 -10.33 -22.22 -3.69
C LYS A 3 -9.37 -22.27 -2.50
N LEU A 4 -8.73 -21.15 -2.20
CA LEU A 4 -7.91 -20.97 -1.00
C LEU A 4 -8.77 -20.33 0.09
N ASP A 5 -8.43 -20.57 1.36
CA ASP A 5 -9.13 -19.98 2.48
C ASP A 5 -8.98 -18.44 2.49
N VAL A 6 -10.07 -17.77 2.82
CA VAL A 6 -10.12 -16.30 2.90
C VAL A 6 -9.64 -15.86 4.28
N GLU A 7 -8.91 -14.76 4.33
CA GLU A 7 -8.48 -14.14 5.58
C GLU A 7 -9.33 -12.93 5.91
N ASP A 8 -9.65 -12.76 7.21
CA ASP A 8 -10.40 -11.62 7.71
C ASP A 8 -9.48 -10.41 7.95
N GLN A 9 -9.88 -9.24 7.45
CA GLN A 9 -9.19 -7.97 7.68
C GLN A 9 -9.64 -7.27 8.98
N TYR A 10 -10.69 -7.76 9.63
CA TYR A 10 -11.31 -7.15 10.81
C TYR A 10 -11.66 -5.66 10.59
N SER A 11 -11.55 -4.84 11.64
CA SER A 11 -11.77 -3.38 11.59
C SER A 11 -10.54 -2.62 11.11
N SER A 12 -10.11 -2.89 9.87
CA SER A 12 -9.00 -2.19 9.22
C SER A 12 -9.38 -1.74 7.81
N GLY A 13 -8.70 -0.74 7.28
CA GLY A 13 -8.84 -0.28 5.88
C GLY A 13 -7.95 -1.06 4.90
N ARG A 14 -7.47 -2.25 5.26
CA ARG A 14 -6.42 -3.00 4.54
C ARG A 14 -6.94 -4.01 3.51
N CYS A 15 -8.21 -3.92 3.09
CA CYS A 15 -8.80 -4.84 2.10
C CYS A 15 -7.92 -5.00 0.84
N TRP A 16 -7.32 -3.94 0.36
CA TRP A 16 -6.43 -3.91 -0.79
C TRP A 16 -5.14 -4.72 -0.58
N ILE A 17 -4.57 -4.75 0.64
CA ILE A 17 -3.42 -5.59 1.00
C ILE A 17 -3.85 -7.07 1.06
N TYR A 18 -4.99 -7.37 1.70
CA TYR A 18 -5.53 -8.72 1.78
C TYR A 18 -5.83 -9.30 0.40
N ALA A 19 -6.48 -8.52 -0.46
CA ALA A 19 -6.74 -8.91 -1.84
C ALA A 19 -5.44 -9.20 -2.61
N THR A 20 -4.40 -8.39 -2.39
CA THR A 20 -3.09 -8.59 -3.02
C THR A 20 -2.38 -9.83 -2.48
N CYS A 21 -2.37 -10.05 -1.17
CA CYS A 21 -1.81 -11.27 -0.61
C CYS A 21 -2.51 -12.52 -1.16
N HIS A 22 -3.84 -12.47 -1.28
CA HIS A 22 -4.61 -13.57 -1.88
C HIS A 22 -4.28 -13.77 -3.36
N PHE A 23 -4.14 -12.68 -4.14
CA PHE A 23 -3.68 -12.74 -5.53
C PHE A 23 -2.30 -13.40 -5.65
N LEU A 24 -1.34 -12.99 -4.83
CA LEU A 24 0.01 -13.56 -4.81
C LEU A 24 0.00 -15.04 -4.39
N ARG A 25 -0.81 -15.42 -3.38
CA ARG A 25 -1.00 -16.83 -2.98
C ARG A 25 -1.49 -17.69 -4.14
N GLN A 26 -2.45 -17.20 -4.93
CA GLN A 26 -2.95 -17.92 -6.12
C GLN A 26 -1.84 -18.11 -7.17
N GLU A 27 -1.02 -17.09 -7.42
CA GLU A 27 0.11 -17.17 -8.36
C GLU A 27 1.19 -18.15 -7.85
N TYR A 28 1.51 -18.11 -6.56
CA TYR A 28 2.42 -19.05 -5.93
C TYR A 28 1.90 -20.49 -6.02
N TYR A 29 0.62 -20.70 -5.65
CA TYR A 29 0.00 -22.01 -5.71
C TYR A 29 -0.03 -22.60 -7.11
N LYS A 30 -0.28 -21.79 -8.13
CA LYS A 30 -0.23 -22.26 -9.55
C LYS A 30 1.13 -22.84 -9.92
N LYS A 31 2.20 -22.21 -9.45
CA LYS A 31 3.57 -22.59 -9.81
C LYS A 31 4.11 -23.73 -8.95
N TYR A 32 3.85 -23.70 -7.66
CA TYR A 32 4.50 -24.60 -6.67
C TYR A 32 3.56 -25.64 -6.07
N GLN A 33 2.26 -25.58 -6.35
CA GLN A 33 1.21 -26.47 -5.81
C GLN A 33 1.17 -26.47 -4.25
N THR A 34 1.71 -25.45 -3.63
CA THR A 34 1.79 -25.30 -2.17
C THR A 34 1.13 -23.98 -1.80
N ASP A 35 0.32 -23.99 -0.73
CA ASP A 35 -0.28 -22.76 -0.20
C ASP A 35 0.74 -22.02 0.69
N LEU A 36 0.83 -20.70 0.46
CA LEU A 36 1.76 -19.84 1.20
C LEU A 36 1.03 -18.61 1.71
N LEU A 37 0.81 -18.54 3.01
CA LEU A 37 0.28 -17.35 3.66
C LEU A 37 1.35 -16.25 3.69
N LEU A 38 0.96 -15.05 3.26
CA LEU A 38 1.82 -13.87 3.22
C LEU A 38 1.45 -12.88 4.33
N SER A 39 2.43 -12.13 4.81
CA SER A 39 2.24 -11.14 5.86
C SER A 39 1.60 -9.87 5.34
N GLN A 40 0.38 -9.59 5.76
CA GLN A 40 -0.29 -8.32 5.55
C GLN A 40 0.33 -7.21 6.42
N GLU A 41 0.83 -7.58 7.60
CA GLU A 41 1.47 -6.64 8.53
C GLU A 41 2.74 -6.04 7.95
N TYR A 42 3.55 -6.86 7.30
CA TYR A 42 4.76 -6.41 6.62
C TYR A 42 4.48 -5.33 5.56
N LEU A 43 3.49 -5.61 4.71
CA LEU A 43 3.10 -4.67 3.65
C LEU A 43 2.48 -3.39 4.22
N ALA A 44 1.62 -3.52 5.24
CA ALA A 44 1.00 -2.38 5.91
C ALA A 44 2.02 -1.50 6.64
N PHE A 45 3.03 -2.11 7.27
CA PHE A 45 4.12 -1.38 7.93
C PHE A 45 4.81 -0.41 6.96
N TYR A 46 5.25 -0.94 5.82
CA TYR A 46 5.95 -0.12 4.84
C TYR A 46 5.04 0.87 4.12
N ASP A 47 3.78 0.54 3.89
CA ASP A 47 2.81 1.50 3.35
C ASP A 47 2.62 2.70 4.29
N LEU A 48 2.43 2.46 5.58
CA LEU A 48 2.29 3.54 6.57
C LEU A 48 3.58 4.36 6.71
N LEU A 49 4.74 3.71 6.69
CA LEU A 49 6.03 4.40 6.75
C LEU A 49 6.24 5.30 5.53
N GLU A 50 5.95 4.80 4.33
CA GLU A 50 6.09 5.57 3.09
C GLU A 50 5.06 6.69 2.97
N LYS A 51 3.81 6.46 3.36
CA LYS A 51 2.80 7.52 3.43
C LYS A 51 3.20 8.65 4.38
N ALA A 52 3.77 8.31 5.54
CA ALA A 52 4.30 9.30 6.47
C ALA A 52 5.45 10.11 5.83
N ASN A 53 6.35 9.43 5.14
CA ASN A 53 7.43 10.07 4.38
C ASN A 53 6.88 10.99 3.27
N CYS A 54 5.87 10.55 2.51
CA CYS A 54 5.19 11.37 1.51
C CYS A 54 4.55 12.62 2.11
N PHE A 55 3.83 12.47 3.22
CA PHE A 55 3.21 13.58 3.91
C PHE A 55 4.24 14.63 4.33
N ILE A 56 5.33 14.20 4.99
CA ILE A 56 6.38 15.12 5.45
C ILE A 56 7.05 15.82 4.26
N ASN A 57 7.34 15.10 3.17
CA ASN A 57 7.89 15.73 1.96
C ASN A 57 6.94 16.77 1.38
N TYR A 58 5.64 16.44 1.27
CA TYR A 58 4.66 17.39 0.77
C TYR A 58 4.66 18.68 1.62
N ILE A 59 4.68 18.56 2.96
CA ILE A 59 4.73 19.72 3.86
C ILE A 59 6.00 20.56 3.62
N ILE A 60 7.14 19.92 3.36
CA ILE A 60 8.41 20.62 3.08
C ILE A 60 8.36 21.31 1.72
N ASP A 61 7.91 20.63 0.69
CA ASP A 61 7.87 21.14 -0.68
C ASP A 61 6.90 22.32 -0.82
N HIS A 62 5.80 22.30 -0.06
CA HIS A 62 4.73 23.31 -0.03
C HIS A 62 4.77 24.22 1.22
N ILE A 63 5.95 24.37 1.82
CA ILE A 63 6.09 25.09 3.09
C ILE A 63 5.78 26.58 3.00
N SER A 64 5.96 27.17 1.81
CA SER A 64 5.65 28.58 1.54
C SER A 64 4.17 28.81 1.19
N ASP A 65 3.41 27.77 0.90
CA ASP A 65 2.03 27.90 0.46
C ASP A 65 1.12 28.34 1.60
N SER A 66 -0.01 28.93 1.24
CA SER A 66 -1.02 29.34 2.22
C SER A 66 -1.52 28.12 2.99
N ILE A 67 -1.76 28.31 4.29
CA ILE A 67 -2.41 27.30 5.14
C ILE A 67 -3.86 27.02 4.68
N ASP A 68 -4.45 27.93 3.93
CA ASP A 68 -5.81 27.82 3.38
C ASP A 68 -5.85 27.07 2.03
N ASP A 69 -4.70 26.60 1.53
CA ASP A 69 -4.67 25.76 0.33
C ASP A 69 -5.51 24.51 0.55
N ARG A 70 -6.37 24.21 -0.42
CA ARG A 70 -7.34 23.10 -0.34
C ARG A 70 -6.68 21.73 -0.13
N ILE A 71 -5.58 21.48 -0.83
CA ILE A 71 -4.86 20.20 -0.75
C ILE A 71 -4.15 20.12 0.61
N PHE A 72 -3.53 21.21 1.04
CA PHE A 72 -2.87 21.30 2.33
C PHE A 72 -3.84 21.04 3.49
N LEU A 73 -5.02 21.67 3.48
CA LEU A 73 -6.05 21.43 4.48
C LEU A 73 -6.57 19.99 4.47
N MET A 74 -6.77 19.42 3.29
CA MET A 74 -7.20 18.01 3.16
C MET A 74 -6.16 17.06 3.77
N LEU A 75 -4.88 17.28 3.49
CA LEU A 75 -3.79 16.47 4.05
C LEU A 75 -3.66 16.64 5.56
N LEU A 76 -3.81 17.84 6.10
CA LEU A 76 -3.82 18.04 7.57
C LEU A 76 -5.03 17.38 8.24
N LYS A 77 -6.19 17.36 7.56
CA LYS A 77 -7.38 16.69 8.08
C LYS A 77 -7.22 15.17 8.11
N HIS A 78 -6.61 14.61 7.07
CA HIS A 78 -6.41 13.18 6.89
C HIS A 78 -4.95 12.86 6.53
N PRO A 79 -3.99 13.01 7.47
CA PRO A 79 -2.56 12.90 7.16
C PRO A 79 -2.16 11.52 6.66
N ILE A 80 -2.83 10.48 7.17
CA ILE A 80 -2.55 9.09 6.84
C ILE A 80 -3.81 8.23 6.99
N GLN A 81 -3.92 7.19 6.18
CA GLN A 81 -5.03 6.23 6.19
C GLN A 81 -4.54 4.84 5.83
N ASP A 82 -5.23 3.82 6.30
CA ASP A 82 -5.01 2.40 5.93
C ASP A 82 -5.40 2.08 4.48
N ALA A 83 -6.28 2.88 3.88
CA ALA A 83 -6.78 2.66 2.53
C ALA A 83 -5.67 2.75 1.47
N GLY A 84 -5.82 2.01 0.39
CA GLY A 84 -4.84 2.03 -0.69
C GLY A 84 -5.39 1.61 -2.04
N GLN A 85 -4.55 1.75 -3.06
CA GLN A 85 -4.85 1.51 -4.47
C GLN A 85 -3.87 0.48 -5.04
N TRP A 86 -4.15 -0.01 -6.25
CA TRP A 86 -3.26 -0.95 -6.94
C TRP A 86 -1.83 -0.43 -7.07
N ASP A 87 -1.66 0.83 -7.48
CA ASP A 87 -0.32 1.41 -7.65
C ASP A 87 0.45 1.51 -6.32
N TYR A 88 -0.25 1.67 -5.18
CA TYR A 88 0.36 1.67 -3.86
C TYR A 88 1.02 0.34 -3.52
N ILE A 89 0.29 -0.77 -3.76
CA ILE A 89 0.85 -2.07 -3.44
C ILE A 89 2.00 -2.45 -4.39
N VAL A 90 1.93 -2.06 -5.65
CA VAL A 90 3.01 -2.29 -6.59
C VAL A 90 4.28 -1.54 -6.19
N ASN A 91 4.16 -0.28 -5.72
CA ASN A 91 5.28 0.48 -5.17
C ASN A 91 5.92 -0.25 -3.98
N ILE A 92 5.10 -0.73 -3.03
CA ILE A 92 5.58 -1.44 -1.84
C ILE A 92 6.26 -2.77 -2.21
N LEU A 93 5.64 -3.56 -3.07
CA LEU A 93 6.20 -4.83 -3.51
C LEU A 93 7.53 -4.68 -4.27
N ASP A 94 7.63 -3.68 -5.14
CA ASP A 94 8.86 -3.43 -5.92
C ASP A 94 10.04 -2.97 -5.05
N LYS A 95 9.76 -2.18 -4.01
CA LYS A 95 10.80 -1.62 -3.12
C LYS A 95 11.15 -2.54 -1.96
N TYR A 96 10.16 -3.12 -1.31
CA TYR A 96 10.32 -3.87 -0.07
C TYR A 96 10.08 -5.38 -0.21
N GLY A 97 9.39 -5.81 -1.27
CA GLY A 97 9.03 -7.21 -1.45
C GLY A 97 7.88 -7.64 -0.54
N VAL A 98 7.87 -8.91 -0.16
CA VAL A 98 6.87 -9.54 0.69
C VAL A 98 7.52 -10.65 1.52
N VAL A 99 6.91 -11.05 2.63
CA VAL A 99 7.40 -12.14 3.47
C VAL A 99 6.28 -13.14 3.77
N PRO A 100 6.61 -14.42 4.06
CA PRO A 100 5.66 -15.36 4.63
C PRO A 100 5.11 -14.84 5.96
N GLN A 101 3.86 -15.20 6.29
CA GLN A 101 3.12 -14.67 7.44
C GLN A 101 3.82 -14.92 8.79
N ASN A 102 4.54 -16.04 8.92
CA ASN A 102 5.26 -16.40 10.14
C ASN A 102 6.44 -15.46 10.47
N TYR A 103 6.91 -14.65 9.52
CA TYR A 103 7.98 -13.69 9.76
C TYR A 103 7.49 -12.35 10.34
N MET A 104 6.23 -12.00 10.11
CA MET A 104 5.60 -10.84 10.74
C MET A 104 4.10 -11.12 10.88
N MET A 105 3.72 -11.67 12.04
CA MET A 105 2.35 -12.12 12.30
C MET A 105 1.43 -10.99 12.74
N LYS A 106 0.14 -11.19 12.53
CA LYS A 106 -0.90 -10.31 13.07
C LYS A 106 -0.82 -10.25 14.60
N ASN A 107 -1.05 -9.06 15.14
CA ASN A 107 -1.13 -8.81 16.58
C ASN A 107 -2.49 -8.17 16.95
N SER A 108 -2.64 -7.65 18.16
CA SER A 108 -3.89 -7.01 18.59
C SER A 108 -4.24 -5.77 17.77
N GLN A 109 -3.24 -4.99 17.35
CA GLN A 109 -3.43 -3.78 16.52
C GLN A 109 -3.91 -4.11 15.11
N SER A 110 -3.60 -5.30 14.59
CA SER A 110 -4.05 -5.75 13.29
C SER A 110 -5.57 -5.89 13.17
N LYS A 111 -6.25 -6.14 14.31
CA LYS A 111 -7.71 -6.34 14.36
C LYS A 111 -8.48 -5.02 14.41
N ASN A 112 -7.87 -3.96 14.92
CA ASN A 112 -8.44 -2.63 14.94
C ASN A 112 -7.33 -1.59 14.81
N THR A 113 -7.19 -1.02 13.63
CA THR A 113 -6.11 -0.08 13.30
C THR A 113 -6.44 1.38 13.62
N GLY A 114 -7.68 1.68 14.04
CA GLY A 114 -8.18 3.03 14.23
C GLY A 114 -7.31 3.87 15.17
N ASP A 115 -7.04 3.34 16.37
CA ASP A 115 -6.25 4.07 17.39
C ASP A 115 -4.81 4.31 16.93
N MET A 116 -4.19 3.32 16.30
CA MET A 116 -2.83 3.44 15.74
C MET A 116 -2.77 4.53 14.66
N ILE A 117 -3.74 4.54 13.74
CA ILE A 117 -3.83 5.55 12.67
C ILE A 117 -4.08 6.94 13.25
N GLU A 118 -4.89 7.06 14.31
CA GLU A 118 -5.13 8.34 14.98
C GLU A 118 -3.85 8.89 15.64
N VAL A 119 -3.12 8.06 16.38
CA VAL A 119 -1.84 8.44 16.99
C VAL A 119 -0.85 8.87 15.90
N LEU A 120 -0.68 8.09 14.85
CA LEU A 120 0.21 8.40 13.74
C LEU A 120 -0.21 9.69 13.02
N SER A 121 -1.50 9.93 12.83
CA SER A 121 -2.03 11.18 12.29
C SER A 121 -1.69 12.39 13.15
N ASN A 122 -1.76 12.24 14.47
CA ASN A 122 -1.39 13.32 15.41
C ASN A 122 0.13 13.57 15.39
N MET A 123 0.96 12.53 15.31
CA MET A 123 2.41 12.69 15.13
C MET A 123 2.72 13.49 13.86
N LEU A 124 2.06 13.18 12.74
CA LEU A 124 2.26 13.89 11.47
C LEU A 124 1.80 15.35 11.52
N ARG A 125 0.67 15.66 12.19
CA ARG A 125 0.22 17.05 12.41
C ARG A 125 1.23 17.84 13.25
N ILE A 126 1.75 17.24 14.31
CA ILE A 126 2.79 17.87 15.15
C ILE A 126 4.06 18.11 14.31
N THR A 127 4.46 17.17 13.50
CA THR A 127 5.59 17.30 12.57
C THR A 127 5.38 18.47 11.60
N ALA A 128 4.21 18.56 10.97
CA ALA A 128 3.87 19.69 10.08
C ALA A 128 3.96 21.04 10.81
N CYS A 129 3.44 21.13 12.03
CA CYS A 129 3.54 22.32 12.86
C CYS A 129 5.00 22.69 13.16
N ASN A 130 5.83 21.70 13.49
CA ASN A 130 7.25 21.93 13.80
C ASN A 130 8.02 22.41 12.58
N ILE A 131 7.75 21.86 11.40
CA ILE A 131 8.35 22.28 10.14
C ILE A 131 7.96 23.73 9.81
N LYS A 132 6.66 24.08 9.91
CA LYS A 132 6.18 25.46 9.69
C LYS A 132 6.77 26.44 10.69
N LYS A 133 6.87 26.07 11.97
CA LYS A 133 7.55 26.89 13.02
C LYS A 133 9.00 27.17 12.66
N GLU A 134 9.75 26.15 12.31
CA GLU A 134 11.16 26.28 11.93
C GLU A 134 11.34 27.21 10.73
N TYR A 135 10.47 27.07 9.72
CA TYR A 135 10.46 27.92 8.55
C TYR A 135 10.26 29.40 8.89
N VAL A 136 9.32 29.72 9.81
CA VAL A 136 9.05 31.10 10.23
C VAL A 136 10.20 31.65 11.09
N LEU A 137 10.64 30.88 12.10
CA LEU A 137 11.66 31.33 13.05
C LEU A 137 13.03 31.56 12.42
N LYS A 138 13.37 30.80 11.39
CA LYS A 138 14.66 30.93 10.69
C LYS A 138 14.57 31.73 9.39
N ASN A 139 13.59 32.64 9.28
CA ASN A 139 13.44 33.50 8.11
C ASN A 139 13.52 32.74 6.78
N LYS A 140 12.76 31.64 6.65
CA LYS A 140 12.71 30.77 5.46
C LYS A 140 13.98 29.93 5.21
N LYS A 141 14.90 29.80 6.18
CA LYS A 141 16.16 29.05 6.07
C LYS A 141 16.22 27.97 7.16
N GLY A 142 15.45 26.89 7.05
CA GLY A 142 15.49 25.77 7.98
C GLY A 142 16.23 24.54 7.43
N ASP A 143 16.79 23.72 8.31
CA ASP A 143 17.25 22.37 7.95
C ASP A 143 16.11 21.36 8.09
N PHE A 144 15.24 21.34 7.09
CA PHE A 144 14.05 20.48 7.07
C PHE A 144 14.41 19.00 6.91
N ASN A 145 15.57 18.68 6.32
CA ASN A 145 16.04 17.30 6.20
C ASN A 145 16.40 16.71 7.56
N PHE A 146 17.01 17.50 8.43
CA PHE A 146 17.28 17.07 9.80
C PHE A 146 15.99 16.79 10.57
N ILE A 147 15.01 17.72 10.50
CA ILE A 147 13.70 17.53 11.13
C ILE A 147 13.02 16.27 10.57
N LYS A 148 12.96 16.13 9.26
CA LYS A 148 12.39 14.95 8.58
C LYS A 148 13.02 13.66 9.08
N LYS A 149 14.36 13.56 9.10
CA LYS A 149 15.08 12.37 9.55
C LYS A 149 14.72 12.01 11.01
N ASN A 150 14.68 13.00 11.88
CA ASN A 150 14.35 12.79 13.29
C ASN A 150 12.90 12.31 13.47
N GLU A 151 11.95 12.96 12.79
CA GLU A 151 10.53 12.59 12.90
C GLU A 151 10.25 11.22 12.25
N MET A 152 10.88 10.91 11.11
CA MET A 152 10.77 9.57 10.51
C MET A 152 11.33 8.47 11.41
N SER A 153 12.41 8.73 12.16
CA SER A 153 12.94 7.80 13.16
C SER A 153 11.94 7.52 14.28
N LYS A 154 11.24 8.54 14.78
CA LYS A 154 10.18 8.39 15.78
C LYS A 154 8.99 7.60 15.25
N ILE A 155 8.58 7.88 14.00
CA ILE A 155 7.49 7.17 13.31
C ILE A 155 7.86 5.71 13.13
N TYR A 156 9.07 5.40 12.68
CA TYR A 156 9.56 4.04 12.55
C TYR A 156 9.52 3.30 13.89
N SER A 157 10.04 3.92 14.96
CA SER A 157 10.00 3.33 16.30
C SER A 157 8.58 3.09 16.80
N PHE A 158 7.66 4.01 16.53
CA PHE A 158 6.24 3.83 16.84
C PHE A 158 5.63 2.66 16.08
N LEU A 159 5.88 2.55 14.78
CA LEU A 159 5.38 1.45 13.96
C LEU A 159 5.97 0.10 14.42
N CYS A 160 7.26 0.03 14.77
CA CYS A 160 7.86 -1.17 15.35
C CYS A 160 7.19 -1.57 16.67
N ALA A 161 6.90 -0.60 17.54
CA ALA A 161 6.20 -0.88 18.80
C ALA A 161 4.76 -1.36 18.60
N ALA A 162 4.05 -0.82 17.60
CA ALA A 162 2.66 -1.15 17.32
C ALA A 162 2.48 -2.43 16.50
N MET A 163 3.36 -2.70 15.54
CA MET A 163 3.19 -3.76 14.53
C MET A 163 4.25 -4.85 14.59
N GLY A 164 5.37 -4.61 15.29
CA GLY A 164 6.57 -5.43 15.25
C GLY A 164 7.60 -4.92 14.24
N GLU A 165 8.84 -5.34 14.42
CA GLU A 165 9.94 -4.96 13.53
C GLU A 165 9.94 -5.84 12.27
N PRO A 166 9.95 -5.24 11.06
CA PRO A 166 9.98 -6.02 9.84
C PRO A 166 11.33 -6.73 9.68
N PRO A 167 11.34 -7.99 9.22
CA PRO A 167 12.58 -8.75 9.03
C PRO A 167 13.41 -8.18 7.87
N GLU A 168 14.72 -8.08 8.07
CA GLU A 168 15.67 -7.73 7.00
C GLU A 168 15.93 -8.90 6.05
N SER A 169 15.81 -10.13 6.53
CA SER A 169 16.00 -11.36 5.76
C SER A 169 15.10 -12.46 6.26
N ILE A 170 14.78 -13.41 5.37
CA ILE A 170 13.98 -14.58 5.63
C ILE A 170 14.74 -15.84 5.20
N GLU A 171 14.45 -16.98 5.82
CA GLU A 171 14.95 -18.29 5.42
C GLU A 171 13.81 -19.10 4.81
N ILE A 172 14.00 -19.61 3.61
CA ILE A 172 13.00 -20.38 2.89
C ILE A 172 13.58 -21.72 2.47
N TYR A 173 12.76 -22.75 2.52
CA TYR A 173 13.11 -24.02 1.96
C TYR A 173 12.90 -24.00 0.44
N VAL A 174 13.96 -24.27 -0.31
CA VAL A 174 13.95 -24.33 -1.79
C VAL A 174 14.34 -25.72 -2.27
N GLY A 175 13.89 -26.07 -3.47
CA GLY A 175 14.16 -27.37 -4.10
C GLY A 175 13.00 -28.36 -3.96
N SER A 176 13.03 -29.39 -4.76
CA SER A 176 11.98 -30.45 -4.84
C SER A 176 11.78 -31.19 -3.52
N ASP A 177 12.78 -31.27 -2.68
CA ASP A 177 12.79 -32.04 -1.44
C ASP A 177 12.75 -31.16 -0.19
N ALA A 178 12.61 -29.84 -0.34
CA ALA A 178 12.58 -28.85 0.76
C ALA A 178 13.72 -29.04 1.80
N GLN A 179 14.88 -29.49 1.35
CA GLN A 179 16.01 -29.80 2.23
C GLN A 179 17.03 -28.67 2.35
N GLN A 180 17.04 -27.76 1.38
CA GLN A 180 17.98 -26.65 1.38
C GLN A 180 17.30 -25.37 1.85
N LYS A 181 17.83 -24.78 2.92
CA LYS A 181 17.44 -23.44 3.36
C LYS A 181 18.27 -22.41 2.64
N GLU A 182 17.60 -21.45 2.05
CA GLU A 182 18.23 -20.26 1.49
C GLU A 182 17.83 -19.03 2.29
N LYS A 183 18.81 -18.19 2.60
CA LYS A 183 18.59 -16.90 3.23
C LYS A 183 18.52 -15.84 2.14
N MET A 184 17.46 -15.06 2.14
CA MET A 184 17.27 -13.98 1.16
C MET A 184 16.54 -12.78 1.78
N THR A 185 16.64 -11.63 1.14
CA THR A 185 15.85 -10.47 1.50
C THR A 185 14.39 -10.64 1.07
N PRO A 186 13.43 -9.95 1.71
CA PRO A 186 12.02 -9.98 1.27
C PRO A 186 11.82 -9.56 -0.18
N ARG A 187 12.66 -8.65 -0.69
CA ARG A 187 12.63 -8.22 -2.08
C ARG A 187 13.11 -9.30 -3.04
N GLU A 188 14.21 -9.98 -2.73
CA GLU A 188 14.69 -11.12 -3.51
C GLU A 188 13.65 -12.24 -3.54
N PHE A 189 13.01 -12.51 -2.39
CA PHE A 189 11.92 -13.47 -2.31
C PHE A 189 10.77 -13.11 -3.26
N TYR A 190 10.33 -11.86 -3.26
CA TYR A 190 9.29 -11.41 -4.17
C TYR A 190 9.67 -11.60 -5.65
N HIS A 191 10.87 -11.18 -6.04
CA HIS A 191 11.31 -11.29 -7.44
C HIS A 191 11.56 -12.75 -7.89
N THR A 192 11.96 -13.63 -6.98
CA THR A 192 12.25 -15.05 -7.30
C THR A 192 10.99 -15.87 -7.42
N PHE A 193 10.04 -15.68 -6.51
CA PHE A 193 8.90 -16.58 -6.37
C PHE A 193 7.60 -16.09 -7.01
N PHE A 194 7.49 -14.79 -7.33
CA PHE A 194 6.29 -14.20 -7.89
C PHE A 194 6.56 -13.57 -9.26
N PRO A 195 5.53 -13.40 -10.11
CA PRO A 195 5.67 -12.80 -11.44
C PRO A 195 5.76 -11.26 -11.35
N SER A 196 6.81 -10.76 -10.68
CA SER A 196 7.00 -9.35 -10.30
C SER A 196 6.89 -8.41 -11.51
N GLU A 197 7.54 -8.73 -12.62
CA GLU A 197 7.50 -7.89 -13.83
C GLU A 197 6.09 -7.81 -14.42
N ARG A 198 5.35 -8.91 -14.42
CA ARG A 198 3.95 -8.90 -14.87
C ARG A 198 3.08 -8.03 -13.95
N ILE A 199 3.23 -8.16 -12.64
CA ILE A 199 2.48 -7.36 -11.64
C ILE A 199 2.78 -5.88 -11.82
N LYS A 200 4.03 -5.54 -12.03
CA LYS A 200 4.49 -4.16 -12.26
C LYS A 200 3.90 -3.52 -13.51
N THR A 201 3.65 -4.30 -14.55
CA THR A 201 3.07 -3.82 -15.81
C THR A 201 1.55 -3.82 -15.86
N MET A 202 0.86 -4.41 -14.87
CA MET A 202 -0.60 -4.36 -14.80
C MET A 202 -1.11 -2.93 -14.65
N ILE A 203 -2.17 -2.61 -15.39
CA ILE A 203 -2.78 -1.28 -15.42
C ILE A 203 -4.16 -1.38 -14.76
N PRO A 204 -4.44 -0.57 -13.73
CA PRO A 204 -5.79 -0.45 -13.17
C PRO A 204 -6.76 0.11 -14.22
N ILE A 205 -7.91 -0.55 -14.35
CA ILE A 205 -8.99 -0.09 -15.22
C ILE A 205 -10.18 0.39 -14.37
N THR A 206 -10.91 1.35 -14.87
CA THR A 206 -12.14 1.84 -14.26
C THR A 206 -13.23 2.03 -15.33
N SER A 207 -14.48 2.20 -14.91
CA SER A 207 -15.59 2.56 -15.79
C SER A 207 -16.43 3.63 -15.12
N LEU A 208 -15.90 4.84 -15.12
CA LEU A 208 -16.57 6.03 -14.59
C LEU A 208 -17.24 6.82 -15.71
N SER A 209 -18.43 7.33 -15.42
CA SER A 209 -19.16 8.25 -16.31
C SER A 209 -19.26 9.62 -15.65
N GLY A 210 -18.86 10.64 -16.34
CA GLY A 210 -18.94 12.03 -15.87
C GLY A 210 -18.51 12.97 -16.98
N LEU A 211 -18.78 14.27 -16.82
CA LEU A 211 -18.47 15.30 -17.83
C LEU A 211 -16.96 15.38 -18.14
N GLU A 212 -16.11 15.02 -17.18
CA GLU A 212 -14.64 15.11 -17.30
C GLU A 212 -13.96 13.74 -17.47
N MET A 213 -14.71 12.62 -17.39
CA MET A 213 -14.18 11.27 -17.44
C MET A 213 -14.52 10.58 -18.75
N GLN A 214 -13.75 10.84 -19.79
CA GLN A 214 -13.94 10.24 -21.10
C GLN A 214 -13.50 8.76 -21.11
N ALA A 215 -14.23 7.95 -21.85
CA ALA A 215 -13.81 6.55 -22.09
C ALA A 215 -12.54 6.50 -22.96
N ASP A 216 -11.78 5.43 -22.80
CA ASP A 216 -10.53 5.15 -23.52
C ASP A 216 -9.40 6.17 -23.29
N HIS A 217 -9.46 6.84 -22.12
CA HIS A 217 -8.42 7.77 -21.67
C HIS A 217 -7.78 7.30 -20.36
N ALA A 218 -6.47 7.57 -20.26
CA ALA A 218 -5.72 7.34 -19.02
C ALA A 218 -5.77 8.60 -18.15
N TYR A 219 -5.97 8.39 -16.86
CA TYR A 219 -6.01 9.44 -15.83
C TYR A 219 -5.02 9.13 -14.73
N GLU A 220 -4.38 10.17 -14.22
CA GLU A 220 -3.62 10.12 -12.98
C GLU A 220 -4.35 10.97 -11.93
N VAL A 221 -4.42 10.46 -10.70
CA VAL A 221 -5.09 11.17 -9.60
C VAL A 221 -4.06 12.01 -8.87
N GLU A 222 -4.17 13.32 -9.05
CA GLU A 222 -3.29 14.29 -8.39
C GLU A 222 -3.36 14.16 -6.85
N GLY A 223 -2.20 14.22 -6.21
CA GLY A 223 -2.07 14.14 -4.75
C GLY A 223 -2.26 12.74 -4.14
N LEU A 224 -2.65 11.72 -4.93
CA LEU A 224 -2.71 10.34 -4.45
C LEU A 224 -1.40 9.60 -4.73
N LYS A 225 -0.54 9.55 -3.72
CA LYS A 225 0.76 8.88 -3.76
C LYS A 225 1.10 8.32 -2.37
N ASN A 226 1.58 7.10 -2.30
CA ASN A 226 2.01 6.51 -1.03
C ASN A 226 3.53 6.49 -0.86
N MET A 227 4.29 6.81 -1.89
CA MET A 227 5.76 6.72 -1.88
C MET A 227 6.35 7.87 -2.70
N VAL A 228 7.38 8.55 -2.17
CA VAL A 228 7.99 9.72 -2.82
C VAL A 228 8.51 9.37 -4.22
N ASP A 229 9.26 8.27 -4.31
CA ASP A 229 9.87 7.80 -5.56
C ASP A 229 8.97 6.80 -6.33
N GLY A 230 7.77 6.54 -5.80
CA GLY A 230 6.82 5.63 -6.41
C GLY A 230 5.99 6.28 -7.52
N ARG A 231 5.32 5.45 -8.30
CA ARG A 231 4.35 5.92 -9.28
C ARG A 231 3.07 6.41 -8.58
N GLY A 232 2.43 7.42 -9.16
CA GLY A 232 1.12 7.91 -8.74
C GLY A 232 -0.01 6.93 -9.10
N VAL A 233 -1.20 7.18 -8.57
CA VAL A 233 -2.39 6.37 -8.86
C VAL A 233 -2.91 6.70 -10.24
N ARG A 234 -2.99 5.69 -11.10
CA ARG A 234 -3.40 5.82 -12.50
C ARG A 234 -4.53 4.87 -12.82
N TYR A 235 -5.40 5.29 -13.74
CA TYR A 235 -6.49 4.46 -14.23
C TYR A 235 -6.63 4.63 -15.75
N LEU A 236 -6.91 3.53 -16.44
CA LEU A 236 -7.47 3.57 -17.78
C LEU A 236 -8.99 3.51 -17.65
N ASN A 237 -9.67 4.61 -18.00
CA ASN A 237 -11.13 4.65 -18.00
C ASN A 237 -11.67 4.03 -19.28
N LEU A 238 -12.56 3.06 -19.13
CA LEU A 238 -13.10 2.29 -20.26
C LEU A 238 -14.61 2.37 -20.32
N GLY A 239 -15.16 2.25 -21.50
CA GLY A 239 -16.58 2.04 -21.66
C GLY A 239 -17.05 0.75 -20.95
N ARG A 240 -18.26 0.76 -20.36
CA ARG A 240 -18.81 -0.35 -19.53
C ARG A 240 -18.72 -1.72 -20.22
N ARG A 241 -18.92 -1.78 -21.53
CA ARG A 241 -18.85 -3.05 -22.30
C ARG A 241 -17.42 -3.60 -22.30
N GLU A 242 -16.44 -2.76 -22.59
CA GLU A 242 -15.04 -3.13 -22.66
C GLU A 242 -14.49 -3.50 -21.27
N PHE A 243 -14.84 -2.72 -20.25
CA PHE A 243 -14.52 -3.01 -18.85
C PHE A 243 -14.94 -4.43 -18.45
N LYS A 244 -16.22 -4.80 -18.72
CA LYS A 244 -16.73 -6.15 -18.43
C LYS A 244 -16.03 -7.22 -19.24
N ARG A 245 -15.73 -6.95 -20.53
CA ARG A 245 -15.06 -7.90 -21.42
C ARG A 245 -13.66 -8.25 -20.89
N LEU A 246 -12.90 -7.26 -20.42
CA LEU A 246 -11.56 -7.48 -19.90
C LEU A 246 -11.57 -8.26 -18.58
N ILE A 247 -12.51 -7.98 -17.69
CA ILE A 247 -12.69 -8.78 -16.45
C ILE A 247 -12.98 -10.25 -16.79
N LEU A 248 -13.91 -10.51 -17.70
CA LEU A 248 -14.25 -11.87 -18.11
C LEU A 248 -13.07 -12.56 -18.78
N ALA A 249 -12.33 -11.88 -19.65
CA ALA A 249 -11.14 -12.41 -20.29
C ALA A 249 -10.06 -12.80 -19.26
N GLN A 250 -9.82 -11.98 -18.24
CA GLN A 250 -8.87 -12.30 -17.18
C GLN A 250 -9.28 -13.57 -16.41
N LEU A 251 -10.56 -13.69 -16.05
CA LEU A 251 -11.10 -14.87 -15.37
C LEU A 251 -11.02 -16.13 -16.25
N GLN A 252 -11.33 -16.03 -17.54
CA GLN A 252 -11.21 -17.14 -18.50
C GLN A 252 -9.78 -17.66 -18.67
N HIS A 253 -8.78 -16.78 -18.44
CA HIS A 253 -7.36 -17.16 -18.40
C HIS A 253 -6.90 -17.66 -17.02
N ASN A 254 -7.84 -17.99 -16.12
CA ASN A 254 -7.56 -18.43 -14.75
C ASN A 254 -6.71 -17.42 -13.93
N MET A 255 -6.85 -16.13 -14.23
CA MET A 255 -6.21 -15.08 -13.45
C MET A 255 -7.23 -14.43 -12.51
N PRO A 256 -6.93 -14.31 -11.21
CA PRO A 256 -7.81 -13.60 -10.29
C PRO A 256 -7.89 -12.12 -10.65
N VAL A 257 -9.05 -11.51 -10.43
CA VAL A 257 -9.26 -10.08 -10.64
C VAL A 257 -9.19 -9.37 -9.30
N TRP A 258 -8.21 -8.50 -9.13
CA TRP A 258 -8.19 -7.56 -8.02
C TRP A 258 -9.14 -6.40 -8.34
N PHE A 259 -10.14 -6.15 -7.51
CA PHE A 259 -11.09 -5.08 -7.75
C PHE A 259 -11.46 -4.32 -6.48
N GLY A 260 -11.85 -3.07 -6.64
CA GLY A 260 -12.42 -2.23 -5.59
C GLY A 260 -13.81 -1.76 -5.99
N CYS A 261 -14.70 -1.66 -5.02
CA CYS A 261 -16.04 -1.12 -5.22
C CYS A 261 -16.48 -0.35 -3.98
N ASP A 262 -17.47 0.53 -4.16
CA ASP A 262 -18.11 1.21 -3.04
C ASP A 262 -19.10 0.26 -2.35
N SER A 263 -18.75 -0.18 -1.14
CA SER A 263 -19.56 -1.11 -0.34
C SER A 263 -20.80 -0.47 0.29
N ARG A 264 -20.98 0.86 0.23
CA ARG A 264 -22.09 1.56 0.86
C ARG A 264 -23.44 1.36 0.16
N TYR A 265 -23.42 0.91 -1.09
CA TYR A 265 -24.62 0.74 -1.90
C TYR A 265 -25.17 -0.70 -1.94
N GLY A 266 -25.25 -1.37 -0.79
CA GLY A 266 -26.05 -2.58 -0.64
C GLY A 266 -25.43 -3.87 -1.12
N LEU A 267 -24.13 -3.91 -1.35
CA LEU A 267 -23.39 -5.14 -1.50
C LEU A 267 -22.97 -5.61 -0.11
N SER A 268 -23.65 -6.63 0.37
CA SER A 268 -23.15 -7.46 1.47
C SER A 268 -21.70 -7.83 1.17
N LEU A 269 -20.86 -7.47 2.11
CA LEU A 269 -19.42 -7.60 2.03
C LEU A 269 -18.92 -8.79 1.25
N ILE A 270 -18.20 -8.48 0.32
CA ILE A 270 -17.25 -9.12 -0.53
C ILE A 270 -16.42 -10.13 0.27
N HIS A 271 -16.82 -11.36 0.17
CA HIS A 271 -15.91 -12.49 0.38
C HIS A 271 -15.22 -12.74 -0.97
N ILE A 272 -14.06 -12.18 -1.16
CA ILE A 272 -13.18 -12.46 -2.30
C ILE A 272 -12.32 -13.66 -1.98
#